data_d3a7eb470251a5498afa59e1c06b0ef9
#
_entry.id   d3a7eb470251a5498afa59e1c06b0ef9
#
_cell.length_a   1.000
_cell.length_b   1.000
_cell.length_c   1.000
_cell.angle_alpha   90.00
_cell.angle_beta   90.00
_cell.angle_gamma   90.00
#
_symmetry.space_group_name_H-M   'P 1'
#
loop_
_entity.id
_entity.type
_entity.pdbx_description
1 polymer ?
#
loop_
_entity_poly.entity_id
_entity_poly.type
_entity_poly.pdbx_seq_one_letter_code
_entity_poly.pdbx_strand_id
1 'polypeptide(L)'
;VCGQPESQVEHHVHHKVPFRLFTSLEQANNPENLVTLCKKCHSLVESQIRVRSALSGLKYLMSALSPLLVMSDAGDLASYFDSVAKFADCKPAIIIYDNIPAGIGLSEGIFQRFQELLEKAREVITRCDCSDGCPSCVGPALEGAYGGKFETMELIKYLLETPAHGING
;
A
#
# COMPACT_ATOMS: atom_id res chain seq x y z
N VAL A 1 -7.66 -2.58 21.14
CA VAL A 1 -8.66 -3.62 21.38
C VAL A 1 -9.67 -3.09 22.40
N CYS A 2 -10.98 -3.30 22.17
CA CYS A 2 -12.06 -2.70 22.98
C CYS A 2 -12.21 -3.29 24.39
N GLY A 3 -11.53 -4.38 24.73
CA GLY A 3 -11.58 -5.04 26.04
C GLY A 3 -12.92 -5.73 26.37
N GLN A 4 -13.82 -5.91 25.41
CA GLN A 4 -15.10 -6.57 25.66
C GLN A 4 -14.90 -8.09 25.86
N PRO A 5 -15.55 -8.69 26.88
CA PRO A 5 -15.43 -10.12 27.14
C PRO A 5 -16.21 -10.95 26.11
N GLU A 6 -15.77 -12.20 25.88
CA GLU A 6 -16.38 -13.14 24.95
C GLU A 6 -17.85 -13.45 25.25
N SER A 7 -18.26 -13.36 26.52
CA SER A 7 -19.67 -13.50 26.91
C SER A 7 -20.62 -12.46 26.34
N GLN A 8 -20.09 -11.33 25.83
CA GLN A 8 -20.90 -10.22 25.29
C GLN A 8 -20.79 -10.08 23.78
N VAL A 9 -19.70 -10.53 23.16
CA VAL A 9 -19.45 -10.37 21.73
C VAL A 9 -18.69 -11.56 21.16
N GLU A 10 -18.97 -11.88 19.91
CA GLU A 10 -18.25 -12.89 19.16
C GLU A 10 -16.77 -12.46 18.95
N HIS A 11 -15.85 -13.37 19.23
CA HIS A 11 -14.43 -13.17 19.06
C HIS A 11 -13.88 -14.01 17.90
N HIS A 12 -12.92 -13.43 17.18
CA HIS A 12 -12.20 -14.04 16.09
C HIS A 12 -10.70 -14.07 16.40
N VAL A 13 -10.02 -15.12 15.98
CA VAL A 13 -8.55 -15.17 16.02
C VAL A 13 -8.02 -14.48 14.78
N HIS A 14 -7.17 -13.49 15.00
CA HIS A 14 -6.52 -12.71 13.93
C HIS A 14 -5.02 -13.01 13.92
N HIS A 15 -4.45 -13.26 12.73
CA HIS A 15 -3.02 -13.39 12.53
C HIS A 15 -2.40 -12.00 12.38
N LYS A 16 -1.49 -11.61 13.26
CA LYS A 16 -0.77 -10.31 13.18
C LYS A 16 0.01 -10.19 11.87
N VAL A 17 0.67 -11.26 11.47
CA VAL A 17 1.31 -11.42 10.16
C VAL A 17 0.48 -12.41 9.37
N PRO A 18 0.05 -12.08 8.14
CA PRO A 18 -0.79 -12.96 7.33
C PRO A 18 -0.19 -14.35 7.09
N PHE A 19 -1.03 -15.35 7.14
CA PHE A 19 -0.68 -16.76 6.95
C PHE A 19 0.18 -17.02 5.70
N ARG A 20 -0.10 -16.34 4.59
CA ARG A 20 0.60 -16.50 3.30
C ARG A 20 2.10 -16.14 3.33
N LEU A 21 2.57 -15.46 4.37
CA LEU A 21 3.98 -15.07 4.53
C LEU A 21 4.80 -16.09 5.30
N PHE A 22 4.19 -17.17 5.77
CA PHE A 22 4.87 -18.25 6.48
C PHE A 22 5.08 -19.46 5.57
N THR A 23 6.15 -20.19 5.83
CA THR A 23 6.46 -21.42 5.10
C THR A 23 5.76 -22.65 5.67
N SER A 24 5.20 -22.56 6.90
CA SER A 24 4.49 -23.64 7.54
C SER A 24 3.29 -23.16 8.37
N LEU A 25 2.29 -24.04 8.52
CA LEU A 25 1.12 -23.84 9.38
C LEU A 25 1.50 -23.59 10.84
N GLU A 26 2.49 -24.30 11.32
CA GLU A 26 2.95 -24.22 12.70
C GLU A 26 3.52 -22.81 13.03
N GLN A 27 4.34 -22.28 12.14
CA GLN A 27 4.88 -20.93 12.28
C GLN A 27 3.77 -19.87 12.23
N ALA A 28 2.85 -19.98 11.30
CA ALA A 28 1.75 -19.03 11.16
C ALA A 28 0.83 -19.04 12.40
N ASN A 29 0.57 -20.22 12.97
CA ASN A 29 -0.28 -20.40 14.15
C ASN A 29 0.45 -20.30 15.49
N ASN A 30 1.70 -19.82 15.49
CA ASN A 30 2.39 -19.54 16.75
C ASN A 30 1.56 -18.54 17.57
N PRO A 31 1.34 -18.79 18.89
CA PRO A 31 0.56 -17.90 19.76
C PRO A 31 1.03 -16.43 19.73
N GLU A 32 2.32 -16.19 19.54
CA GLU A 32 2.87 -14.83 19.40
C GLU A 32 2.36 -14.10 18.15
N ASN A 33 1.99 -14.84 17.09
CA ASN A 33 1.40 -14.30 15.87
C ASN A 33 -0.11 -14.13 15.96
N LEU A 34 -0.76 -14.62 17.01
CA LEU A 34 -2.21 -14.63 17.14
C LEU A 34 -2.68 -13.56 18.11
N VAL A 35 -3.84 -12.98 17.84
CA VAL A 35 -4.54 -12.10 18.77
C VAL A 35 -6.05 -12.34 18.65
N THR A 36 -6.73 -12.39 19.79
CA THR A 36 -8.18 -12.50 19.83
C THR A 36 -8.81 -11.13 19.78
N LEU A 37 -9.71 -10.91 18.84
CA LEU A 37 -10.39 -9.65 18.59
C LEU A 37 -11.90 -9.89 18.51
N CYS A 38 -12.71 -8.97 19.03
CA CYS A 38 -14.14 -8.98 18.71
C CYS A 38 -14.33 -8.66 17.22
N LYS A 39 -15.45 -9.08 16.64
CA LYS A 39 -15.77 -8.90 15.21
C LYS A 39 -15.54 -7.48 14.71
N LYS A 40 -15.94 -6.47 15.48
CA LYS A 40 -15.74 -5.06 15.11
C LYS A 40 -14.26 -4.66 15.06
N CYS A 41 -13.48 -5.04 16.08
CA CYS A 41 -12.05 -4.76 16.10
C CYS A 41 -11.31 -5.53 15.02
N HIS A 42 -11.69 -6.79 14.75
CA HIS A 42 -11.13 -7.60 13.66
C HIS A 42 -11.34 -6.93 12.30
N SER A 43 -12.56 -6.48 11.99
CA SER A 43 -12.86 -5.76 10.74
C SER A 43 -12.08 -4.46 10.59
N LEU A 44 -11.89 -3.70 11.67
CA LEU A 44 -11.11 -2.46 11.66
C LEU A 44 -9.62 -2.74 11.38
N VAL A 45 -9.03 -3.73 12.05
CA VAL A 45 -7.63 -4.10 11.84
C VAL A 45 -7.41 -4.59 10.41
N GLU A 46 -8.30 -5.44 9.89
CA GLU A 46 -8.20 -5.91 8.50
C GLU A 46 -8.31 -4.78 7.48
N SER A 47 -9.23 -3.84 7.68
CA SER A 47 -9.36 -2.70 6.76
C SER A 47 -8.10 -1.83 6.75
N GLN A 48 -7.46 -1.61 7.90
CA GLN A 48 -6.21 -0.86 7.99
C GLN A 48 -5.05 -1.60 7.30
N ILE A 49 -4.96 -2.92 7.47
CA ILE A 49 -3.94 -3.74 6.78
C ILE A 49 -4.12 -3.67 5.28
N ARG A 50 -5.35 -3.76 4.77
CA ARG A 50 -5.65 -3.65 3.34
C ARG A 50 -5.24 -2.30 2.76
N VAL A 51 -5.60 -1.20 3.44
CA VAL A 51 -5.20 0.16 3.00
C VAL A 51 -3.68 0.29 2.97
N ARG A 52 -2.97 -0.13 4.01
CA ARG A 52 -1.50 -0.08 4.05
C ARG A 52 -0.87 -0.96 2.97
N SER A 53 -1.42 -2.14 2.72
CA SER A 53 -0.93 -3.04 1.67
C SER A 53 -1.12 -2.44 0.27
N ALA A 54 -2.27 -1.83 0.00
CA ALA A 54 -2.55 -1.13 -1.25
C ALA A 54 -1.58 0.03 -1.48
N LEU A 55 -1.37 0.88 -0.45
CA LEU A 55 -0.44 2.01 -0.50
C LEU A 55 1.01 1.55 -0.71
N SER A 56 1.43 0.51 0.01
CA SER A 56 2.78 -0.04 -0.11
C SER A 56 3.05 -0.56 -1.51
N GLY A 57 2.13 -1.34 -2.07
CA GLY A 57 2.26 -1.89 -3.42
C GLY A 57 2.25 -0.80 -4.50
N LEU A 58 1.31 0.15 -4.41
CA LEU A 58 1.27 1.28 -5.34
C LEU A 58 2.51 2.16 -5.22
N LYS A 59 2.93 2.51 -4.00
CA LYS A 59 4.17 3.25 -3.76
C LYS A 59 5.38 2.58 -4.40
N TYR A 60 5.50 1.26 -4.27
CA TYR A 60 6.58 0.48 -4.88
C TYR A 60 6.56 0.62 -6.41
N LEU A 61 5.41 0.40 -7.05
CA LEU A 61 5.25 0.55 -8.50
C LEU A 61 5.58 1.98 -8.96
N MET A 62 5.05 2.98 -8.27
CA MET A 62 5.33 4.39 -8.59
C MET A 62 6.82 4.70 -8.46
N SER A 63 7.49 4.23 -7.40
CA SER A 63 8.93 4.43 -7.24
C SER A 63 9.77 3.79 -8.33
N ALA A 64 9.37 2.60 -8.79
CA ALA A 64 10.07 1.89 -9.84
C ALA A 64 9.87 2.50 -11.24
N LEU A 65 8.67 3.04 -11.51
CA LEU A 65 8.29 3.56 -12.82
C LEU A 65 8.56 5.05 -13.01
N SER A 66 8.53 5.84 -11.92
CA SER A 66 8.72 7.29 -12.00
C SER A 66 10.05 7.71 -12.66
N PRO A 67 11.21 7.12 -12.32
CA PRO A 67 12.47 7.47 -12.99
C PRO A 67 12.44 7.24 -14.50
N LEU A 68 11.78 6.15 -14.94
CA LEU A 68 11.62 5.86 -16.37
C LEU A 68 10.73 6.89 -17.08
N LEU A 69 9.73 7.41 -16.36
CA LEU A 69 8.77 8.36 -16.92
C LEU A 69 9.40 9.74 -17.13
N VAL A 70 10.24 10.19 -16.19
CA VAL A 70 10.89 11.53 -16.25
C VAL A 70 12.35 11.47 -16.68
N MET A 71 12.84 10.30 -17.10
CA MET A 71 14.23 10.07 -17.56
C MET A 71 15.28 10.55 -16.55
N SER A 72 15.13 10.17 -15.29
CA SER A 72 16.05 10.47 -14.19
C SER A 72 16.68 9.20 -13.61
N ASP A 73 17.69 9.37 -12.77
CA ASP A 73 18.23 8.27 -11.99
C ASP A 73 17.28 7.87 -10.86
N ALA A 74 17.30 6.59 -10.49
CA ALA A 74 16.43 6.08 -9.41
C ALA A 74 16.68 6.74 -8.05
N GLY A 75 17.90 7.28 -7.83
CA GLY A 75 18.26 8.00 -6.61
C GLY A 75 17.79 9.46 -6.56
N ASP A 76 17.36 10.02 -7.69
CA ASP A 76 16.93 11.43 -7.78
C ASP A 76 15.52 11.66 -7.22
N LEU A 77 14.77 10.58 -7.07
CA LEU A 77 13.42 10.58 -6.54
C LEU A 77 13.35 9.73 -5.27
N ALA A 78 12.59 10.20 -4.30
CA ALA A 78 12.25 9.43 -3.13
C ALA A 78 10.73 9.40 -2.93
N SER A 79 10.26 8.40 -2.19
CA SER A 79 8.84 8.24 -1.93
C SER A 79 8.58 7.58 -0.59
N TYR A 80 7.50 7.94 0.05
CA TYR A 80 6.96 7.25 1.20
C TYR A 80 5.43 7.25 1.17
N PHE A 81 4.81 6.44 2.00
CA PHE A 81 3.36 6.47 2.18
C PHE A 81 3.00 6.59 3.65
N ASP A 82 1.85 7.20 3.90
CA ASP A 82 1.25 7.28 5.22
C ASP A 82 -0.24 6.93 5.10
N SER A 83 -0.71 6.00 5.92
CA SER A 83 -2.11 5.58 5.93
C SER A 83 -3.04 6.56 6.66
N VAL A 84 -2.47 7.52 7.42
CA VAL A 84 -3.20 8.55 8.18
C VAL A 84 -2.41 9.86 8.14
N ALA A 85 -2.22 10.40 6.94
CA ALA A 85 -1.40 11.57 6.70
C ALA A 85 -2.05 12.84 7.27
N LYS A 86 -1.45 13.42 8.29
CA LYS A 86 -1.98 14.63 8.96
C LYS A 86 -2.11 15.83 8.03
N PHE A 87 -1.19 15.98 7.07
CA PHE A 87 -1.21 17.05 6.07
C PHE A 87 -2.32 16.85 5.01
N ALA A 88 -2.93 15.67 4.94
CA ALA A 88 -4.00 15.31 4.00
C ALA A 88 -5.32 14.99 4.76
N ASP A 89 -5.65 15.74 5.80
CA ASP A 89 -6.86 15.55 6.63
C ASP A 89 -7.00 14.13 7.19
N CYS A 90 -5.90 13.54 7.60
CA CYS A 90 -5.83 12.15 8.07
C CYS A 90 -6.26 11.11 7.03
N LYS A 91 -6.20 11.44 5.73
CA LYS A 91 -6.44 10.51 4.63
C LYS A 91 -5.16 9.75 4.27
N PRO A 92 -5.29 8.57 3.65
CA PRO A 92 -4.14 7.86 3.10
C PRO A 92 -3.45 8.68 2.02
N ALA A 93 -2.12 8.70 2.02
CA ALA A 93 -1.33 9.45 1.04
C ALA A 93 -0.06 8.70 0.62
N ILE A 94 0.35 8.90 -0.63
CA ILE A 94 1.67 8.55 -1.16
C ILE A 94 2.33 9.86 -1.58
N ILE A 95 3.58 10.07 -1.16
CA ILE A 95 4.35 11.24 -1.48
C ILE A 95 5.55 10.82 -2.33
N ILE A 96 5.75 11.53 -3.45
CA ILE A 96 6.94 11.43 -4.28
C ILE A 96 7.57 12.81 -4.29
N TYR A 97 8.87 12.87 -4.10
CA TYR A 97 9.60 14.14 -4.03
C TYR A 97 10.99 14.00 -4.64
N ASP A 98 11.52 15.15 -5.09
CA ASP A 98 12.86 15.26 -5.60
C ASP A 98 13.87 15.03 -4.46
N ASN A 99 14.74 14.04 -4.59
CA ASN A 99 15.79 13.71 -3.61
C ASN A 99 17.10 14.48 -3.90
N ILE A 100 17.01 15.56 -4.65
CA ILE A 100 18.10 16.45 -5.03
C ILE A 100 17.94 17.77 -4.28
N PRO A 101 19.02 18.33 -3.70
CA PRO A 101 18.96 19.63 -3.05
C PRO A 101 18.36 20.71 -3.98
N ALA A 102 17.43 21.50 -3.47
CA ALA A 102 16.64 22.50 -4.16
C ALA A 102 15.59 21.97 -5.17
N GLY A 103 15.54 20.66 -5.43
CA GLY A 103 14.64 20.08 -6.41
C GLY A 103 14.96 20.53 -7.85
N ILE A 104 14.61 19.75 -8.82
CA ILE A 104 14.76 20.07 -10.25
C ILE A 104 13.47 19.89 -11.05
N GLY A 105 12.33 19.70 -10.34
CA GLY A 105 11.00 19.60 -10.94
C GLY A 105 10.64 18.20 -11.44
N LEU A 106 11.34 17.14 -11.01
CA LEU A 106 11.03 15.76 -11.40
C LEU A 106 9.66 15.32 -10.86
N SER A 107 9.40 15.62 -9.60
CA SER A 107 8.11 15.30 -8.94
C SER A 107 6.94 16.05 -9.58
N GLU A 108 7.14 17.29 -10.02
CA GLU A 108 6.16 18.05 -10.81
C GLU A 108 5.91 17.38 -12.16
N GLY A 109 6.95 16.95 -12.88
CA GLY A 109 6.82 16.20 -14.13
C GLY A 109 6.07 14.89 -13.97
N ILE A 110 6.24 14.19 -12.83
CA ILE A 110 5.46 12.99 -12.48
C ILE A 110 3.99 13.37 -12.23
N PHE A 111 3.72 14.44 -11.50
CA PHE A 111 2.36 14.89 -11.24
C PHE A 111 1.60 15.20 -12.52
N GLN A 112 2.22 15.87 -13.46
CA GLN A 112 1.62 16.17 -14.78
C GLN A 112 1.32 14.91 -15.60
N ARG A 113 2.07 13.83 -15.38
CA ARG A 113 1.92 12.53 -16.05
C ARG A 113 1.35 11.44 -15.13
N PHE A 114 0.66 11.84 -14.08
CA PHE A 114 0.17 10.91 -13.05
C PHE A 114 -0.75 9.82 -13.60
N GLN A 115 -1.62 10.17 -14.54
CA GLN A 115 -2.51 9.22 -15.20
C GLN A 115 -1.72 8.15 -15.97
N GLU A 116 -0.70 8.56 -16.71
CA GLU A 116 0.17 7.65 -17.45
C GLU A 116 0.94 6.72 -16.50
N LEU A 117 1.43 7.25 -15.37
CA LEU A 117 2.09 6.47 -14.33
C LEU A 117 1.18 5.39 -13.77
N LEU A 118 -0.08 5.71 -13.46
CA LEU A 118 -1.06 4.74 -12.97
C LEU A 118 -1.39 3.66 -14.00
N GLU A 119 -1.51 4.03 -15.29
CA GLU A 119 -1.73 3.06 -16.36
C GLU A 119 -0.55 2.09 -16.51
N LYS A 120 0.67 2.59 -16.43
CA LYS A 120 1.88 1.76 -16.44
C LYS A 120 1.95 0.85 -15.21
N ALA A 121 1.61 1.35 -14.03
CA ALA A 121 1.53 0.55 -12.81
C ALA A 121 0.50 -0.58 -12.95
N ARG A 122 -0.68 -0.29 -13.52
CA ARG A 122 -1.71 -1.29 -13.82
C ARG A 122 -1.20 -2.36 -14.79
N GLU A 123 -0.49 -1.95 -15.84
CA GLU A 123 0.08 -2.87 -16.82
C GLU A 123 1.07 -3.85 -16.18
N VAL A 124 2.01 -3.34 -15.38
CA VAL A 124 3.01 -4.16 -14.67
C VAL A 124 2.35 -5.18 -13.73
N ILE A 125 1.43 -4.74 -12.88
CA ILE A 125 0.80 -5.62 -11.91
C ILE A 125 -0.11 -6.66 -12.58
N THR A 126 -0.78 -6.29 -13.67
CA THR A 126 -1.67 -7.20 -14.43
C THR A 126 -0.89 -8.29 -15.15
N ARG A 127 0.30 -7.98 -15.68
CA ARG A 127 1.15 -8.94 -16.39
C ARG A 127 1.89 -9.91 -15.48
N CYS A 128 1.91 -9.66 -14.19
CA CYS A 128 2.58 -10.55 -13.25
C CYS A 128 1.72 -11.79 -12.98
N ASP A 129 2.28 -12.99 -13.16
CA ASP A 129 1.57 -14.27 -13.01
C ASP A 129 1.35 -14.70 -11.54
N CYS A 130 1.88 -13.97 -10.56
CA CYS A 130 1.68 -14.29 -9.15
C CYS A 130 0.21 -14.11 -8.72
N SER A 131 -0.25 -14.91 -7.76
CA SER A 131 -1.63 -14.88 -7.25
C SER A 131 -1.88 -13.70 -6.29
N ASP A 132 -1.00 -13.51 -5.29
CA ASP A 132 -1.25 -12.63 -4.15
C ASP A 132 -0.38 -11.37 -4.10
N GLY A 133 0.58 -11.28 -5.01
CA GLY A 133 1.61 -10.26 -5.00
C GLY A 133 3.00 -10.86 -4.72
N CYS A 134 4.00 -10.32 -5.38
CA CYS A 134 5.40 -10.74 -5.24
C CYS A 134 6.32 -9.52 -5.20
N PRO A 135 7.57 -9.68 -4.77
CA PRO A 135 8.52 -8.56 -4.71
C PRO A 135 8.68 -7.79 -6.02
N SER A 136 8.42 -8.43 -7.17
CA SER A 136 8.54 -7.80 -8.50
C SER A 136 7.35 -6.90 -8.86
N CYS A 137 6.15 -7.17 -8.35
CA CYS A 137 4.95 -6.42 -8.75
C CYS A 137 4.36 -5.51 -7.65
N VAL A 138 4.59 -5.82 -6.38
CA VAL A 138 4.08 -5.01 -5.24
C VAL A 138 5.16 -4.71 -4.21
N GLY A 139 6.41 -5.10 -4.49
CA GLY A 139 7.53 -4.92 -3.59
C GLY A 139 7.59 -5.93 -2.43
N PRO A 140 8.61 -5.83 -1.60
CA PRO A 140 8.77 -6.70 -0.44
C PRO A 140 7.69 -6.40 0.61
N ALA A 141 7.32 -7.42 1.38
CA ALA A 141 6.45 -7.24 2.53
C ALA A 141 7.13 -6.35 3.58
N LEU A 142 6.40 -5.37 4.09
CA LEU A 142 6.82 -4.47 5.16
C LEU A 142 5.95 -4.73 6.39
N GLU A 143 6.42 -4.33 7.56
CA GLU A 143 5.65 -4.45 8.80
C GLU A 143 4.30 -3.73 8.70
N GLY A 144 3.22 -4.46 8.85
CA GLY A 144 1.85 -3.95 8.74
C GLY A 144 1.41 -3.52 7.33
N ALA A 145 2.21 -3.82 6.28
CA ALA A 145 1.88 -3.57 4.88
C ALA A 145 2.42 -4.73 4.03
N TYR A 146 1.57 -5.67 3.71
CA TYR A 146 1.98 -6.96 3.16
C TYR A 146 1.87 -7.05 1.63
N GLY A 147 1.84 -5.90 0.94
CA GLY A 147 1.90 -5.80 -0.50
C GLY A 147 0.92 -6.74 -1.21
N GLY A 148 -0.38 -6.52 -1.04
CA GLY A 148 -1.39 -7.34 -1.71
C GLY A 148 -1.59 -6.91 -3.16
N LYS A 149 -1.52 -7.84 -4.10
CA LYS A 149 -1.77 -7.59 -5.52
C LYS A 149 -3.19 -7.08 -5.73
N PHE A 150 -4.16 -7.72 -5.09
CA PHE A 150 -5.57 -7.37 -5.20
C PHE A 150 -5.83 -5.95 -4.68
N GLU A 151 -5.36 -5.64 -3.47
CA GLU A 151 -5.57 -4.34 -2.84
C GLU A 151 -4.89 -3.20 -3.63
N THR A 152 -3.72 -3.47 -4.20
CA THR A 152 -3.00 -2.51 -5.06
C THR A 152 -3.75 -2.28 -6.37
N MET A 153 -4.26 -3.33 -7.00
CA MET A 153 -5.05 -3.20 -8.24
C MET A 153 -6.34 -2.42 -8.02
N GLU A 154 -7.07 -2.69 -6.94
CA GLU A 154 -8.30 -1.96 -6.61
C GLU A 154 -8.02 -0.47 -6.35
N LEU A 155 -6.91 -0.14 -5.67
CA LEU A 155 -6.49 1.25 -5.48
C LEU A 155 -6.16 1.93 -6.81
N ILE A 156 -5.39 1.28 -7.69
CA ILE A 156 -5.07 1.82 -9.02
C ILE A 156 -6.34 2.07 -9.81
N LYS A 157 -7.26 1.10 -9.84
CA LYS A 157 -8.54 1.22 -10.53
C LYS A 157 -9.35 2.41 -10.00
N TYR A 158 -9.49 2.51 -8.68
CA TYR A 158 -10.18 3.63 -8.04
C TYR A 158 -9.59 4.99 -8.44
N LEU A 159 -8.26 5.11 -8.45
CA LEU A 159 -7.59 6.36 -8.83
C LEU A 159 -7.72 6.68 -10.32
N LEU A 160 -7.78 5.67 -11.19
CA LEU A 160 -8.00 5.86 -12.63
C LEU A 160 -9.43 6.28 -12.96
N GLU A 161 -10.42 5.81 -12.19
CA GLU A 161 -11.84 6.13 -12.36
C GLU A 161 -12.23 7.46 -11.68
N THR A 162 -11.45 7.90 -10.69
CA THR A 162 -11.70 9.15 -9.98
C THR A 162 -10.96 10.29 -10.68
N PRO A 163 -11.66 11.31 -11.19
CA PRO A 163 -10.98 12.44 -11.82
C PRO A 163 -10.04 13.09 -10.81
N ALA A 164 -8.78 13.31 -11.23
CA ALA A 164 -7.82 14.06 -10.44
C ALA A 164 -8.43 15.45 -10.15
N HIS A 165 -8.82 15.71 -8.92
CA HIS A 165 -9.13 17.06 -8.50
C HIS A 165 -7.81 17.83 -8.49
N GLY A 166 -7.55 18.53 -9.60
CA GLY A 166 -6.45 19.48 -9.67
C GLY A 166 -6.60 20.45 -8.51
N ILE A 167 -5.55 20.61 -7.73
CA ILE A 167 -5.42 21.74 -6.81
C ILE A 167 -5.32 22.96 -7.74
N ASN A 168 -6.46 23.62 -7.98
CA ASN A 168 -6.46 24.97 -8.47
C ASN A 168 -5.87 25.80 -7.34
N GLY A 169 -4.58 26.12 -7.47
CA GLY A 169 -3.84 27.00 -6.60
C GLY A 169 -4.33 28.44 -6.66
#